data_631e9deb10948583e75a664d2a6dfa1a
#
_entry.id   631e9deb10948583e75a664d2a6dfa1a
#
_cell.length_a   1.000
_cell.length_b   1.000
_cell.length_c   1.000
_cell.angle_alpha   90.00
_cell.angle_beta   90.00
_cell.angle_gamma   90.00
#
_symmetry.space_group_name_H-M   'P 1'
#
loop_
_entity.id
_entity.type
_entity.pdbx_description
1 polymer ?
#
loop_
_entity_poly.entity_id
_entity_poly.type
_entity_poly.pdbx_seq_one_letter_code
_entity_poly.pdbx_strand_id
1 'polypeptide(L)'
;DIILAAGPNAEGKGGAKFGQPEVGLGITPGFSGTQRLPRRVGIAKAKELIFSGKVIGAAEAEKIGLVNAVYAPEELIPGAIAMAKSFTANAPIAVKYSKACIDRGMQMDIDDGIALENELFAMCFATADQKEGMGAFLEKRPANFQNG
;
A
#
# COMPACT_ATOMS: atom_id res chain seq x y z
N ASP A 1 4.32 -1.46 -2.42
CA ASP A 1 3.04 -0.71 -2.50
C ASP A 1 1.97 -1.36 -1.61
N ILE A 2 1.39 -2.46 -2.05
CA ILE A 2 0.36 -3.22 -1.34
C ILE A 2 0.98 -4.50 -0.81
N ILE A 3 0.69 -4.85 0.44
CA ILE A 3 1.14 -6.10 1.08
C ILE A 3 -0.09 -6.92 1.43
N LEU A 4 -0.15 -8.12 0.90
CA LEU A 4 -1.17 -9.11 1.23
C LEU A 4 -0.51 -10.30 1.91
N ALA A 5 -1.18 -10.91 2.86
CA ALA A 5 -0.63 -12.01 3.63
C ALA A 5 -1.54 -13.24 3.60
N ALA A 6 -0.95 -14.42 3.57
CA ALA A 6 -1.68 -15.64 3.86
C ALA A 6 -1.91 -15.77 5.37
N GLY A 7 -3.15 -15.96 5.77
CA GLY A 7 -3.52 -16.40 7.10
C GLY A 7 -3.21 -17.89 7.33
N PRO A 8 -3.54 -18.43 8.50
CA PRO A 8 -3.48 -19.87 8.72
C PRO A 8 -4.47 -20.61 7.80
N ASN A 9 -4.18 -21.89 7.53
CA ASN A 9 -5.10 -22.74 6.77
C ASN A 9 -6.35 -23.09 7.59
N ALA A 10 -7.26 -23.88 7.01
CA ALA A 10 -8.50 -24.29 7.66
C ALA A 10 -8.30 -25.07 8.98
N GLU A 11 -7.13 -25.67 9.17
CA GLU A 11 -6.73 -26.36 10.42
C GLU A 11 -6.09 -25.43 11.46
N GLY A 12 -6.01 -24.12 11.18
CA GLY A 12 -5.38 -23.13 12.05
C GLY A 12 -3.83 -23.18 12.01
N LYS A 13 -3.23 -23.86 11.04
CA LYS A 13 -1.77 -24.04 10.91
C LYS A 13 -1.19 -23.12 9.84
N GLY A 14 0.09 -22.78 10.00
CA GLY A 14 0.82 -21.95 9.04
C GLY A 14 0.47 -20.46 9.13
N GLY A 15 0.45 -19.79 7.98
CA GLY A 15 0.24 -18.35 7.87
C GLY A 15 1.52 -17.54 7.92
N ALA A 16 1.46 -16.36 7.35
CA ALA A 16 2.59 -15.44 7.29
C ALA A 16 2.96 -14.93 8.69
N LYS A 17 4.25 -14.77 8.91
CA LYS A 17 4.82 -14.21 10.13
C LYS A 17 5.76 -13.05 9.79
N PHE A 18 5.78 -12.05 10.65
CA PHE A 18 6.53 -10.82 10.47
C PHE A 18 7.31 -10.51 11.75
N GLY A 19 8.54 -10.12 11.62
CA GLY A 19 9.38 -9.76 12.77
C GLY A 19 10.69 -9.13 12.34
N GLN A 20 11.34 -8.46 13.28
CA GLN A 20 12.68 -7.90 13.16
C GLN A 20 13.45 -8.29 14.43
N PRO A 21 14.02 -9.50 14.49
CA PRO A 21 14.62 -10.04 15.69
C PRO A 21 16.08 -9.64 15.90
N GLU A 22 16.62 -8.76 15.06
CA GLU A 22 18.04 -8.41 14.98
C GLU A 22 18.62 -7.91 16.31
N VAL A 23 17.82 -7.25 17.14
CA VAL A 23 18.26 -6.77 18.47
C VAL A 23 18.64 -7.93 19.40
N GLY A 24 18.02 -9.10 19.22
CA GLY A 24 18.41 -10.34 19.92
C GLY A 24 19.79 -10.86 19.54
N LEU A 25 20.37 -10.38 18.42
CA LEU A 25 21.71 -10.66 17.95
C LEU A 25 22.70 -9.54 18.27
N GLY A 26 22.27 -8.48 18.97
CA GLY A 26 23.09 -7.32 19.30
C GLY A 26 23.30 -6.34 18.14
N ILE A 27 22.47 -6.40 17.09
CA ILE A 27 22.54 -5.50 15.94
C ILE A 27 21.18 -4.85 15.67
N THR A 28 21.17 -3.76 14.92
CA THR A 28 19.94 -3.11 14.45
C THR A 28 19.43 -3.75 13.15
N PRO A 29 18.11 -3.63 12.83
CA PRO A 29 17.60 -4.01 11.52
C PRO A 29 18.35 -3.32 10.38
N GLY A 30 19.16 -4.08 9.64
CA GLY A 30 20.10 -3.55 8.64
C GLY A 30 19.50 -3.38 7.24
N PHE A 31 18.31 -3.96 6.97
CA PHE A 31 17.65 -3.89 5.66
C PHE A 31 16.54 -2.86 5.61
N SER A 32 16.83 -1.67 6.10
CA SER A 32 15.92 -0.51 6.17
C SER A 32 14.71 -0.70 7.10
N GLY A 33 14.70 -1.70 7.98
CA GLY A 33 13.56 -1.98 8.86
C GLY A 33 13.26 -0.82 9.80
N THR A 34 14.30 -0.17 10.35
CA THR A 34 14.15 1.02 11.22
C THR A 34 13.54 2.23 10.51
N GLN A 35 13.52 2.26 9.19
CA GLN A 35 12.97 3.34 8.38
C GLN A 35 11.62 2.98 7.77
N ARG A 36 11.48 1.76 7.23
CA ARG A 36 10.28 1.32 6.53
C ARG A 36 9.14 0.96 7.49
N LEU A 37 9.45 0.25 8.58
CA LEU A 37 8.43 -0.19 9.53
C LEU A 37 7.68 0.99 10.19
N PRO A 38 8.37 2.02 10.76
CA PRO A 38 7.66 3.13 11.39
C PRO A 38 6.81 3.96 10.41
N ARG A 39 7.18 4.02 9.13
CA ARG A 39 6.38 4.67 8.10
C ARG A 39 5.09 3.89 7.78
N ARG A 40 5.05 2.60 8.05
CA ARG A 40 3.87 1.75 7.86
C ARG A 40 2.96 1.71 9.07
N VAL A 41 3.52 1.43 10.25
CA VAL A 41 2.74 1.11 11.45
C VAL A 41 2.80 2.20 12.53
N GLY A 42 3.46 3.30 12.25
CA GLY A 42 3.71 4.37 13.20
C GLY A 42 4.92 4.07 14.12
N ILE A 43 5.49 5.15 14.68
CA ILE A 43 6.76 5.10 15.42
C ILE A 43 6.66 4.23 16.68
N ALA A 44 5.58 4.38 17.46
CA ALA A 44 5.42 3.67 18.72
C ALA A 44 5.33 2.15 18.52
N LYS A 45 4.51 1.70 17.55
CA LYS A 45 4.36 0.27 17.26
C LYS A 45 5.64 -0.30 16.64
N ALA A 46 6.32 0.43 15.78
CA ALA A 46 7.62 0.00 15.23
C ALA A 46 8.67 -0.19 16.33
N LYS A 47 8.77 0.73 17.29
CA LYS A 47 9.67 0.59 18.46
C LYS A 47 9.32 -0.65 19.29
N GLU A 48 8.04 -0.87 19.60
CA GLU A 48 7.58 -2.06 20.33
C GLU A 48 8.06 -3.34 19.64
N LEU A 49 7.83 -3.47 18.34
CA LEU A 49 8.21 -4.66 17.56
C LEU A 49 9.73 -4.86 17.47
N ILE A 50 10.46 -3.80 17.13
CA ILE A 50 11.92 -3.87 16.95
C ILE A 50 12.61 -4.12 18.31
N PHE A 51 12.26 -3.37 19.35
CA PHE A 51 12.93 -3.50 20.66
C PHE A 51 12.67 -4.85 21.34
N SER A 52 11.48 -5.41 21.12
CA SER A 52 11.14 -6.73 21.66
C SER A 52 11.66 -7.89 20.80
N GLY A 53 11.98 -7.64 19.52
CA GLY A 53 12.26 -8.71 18.56
C GLY A 53 11.06 -9.63 18.30
N LYS A 54 9.85 -9.24 18.72
CA LYS A 54 8.63 -10.03 18.66
C LYS A 54 8.27 -10.38 17.22
N VAL A 55 7.89 -11.63 17.00
CA VAL A 55 7.27 -12.08 15.74
C VAL A 55 5.76 -12.04 15.88
N ILE A 56 5.08 -11.44 14.92
CA ILE A 56 3.61 -11.33 14.86
C ILE A 56 3.05 -12.14 13.68
N GLY A 57 1.81 -12.59 13.82
CA GLY A 57 1.10 -13.27 12.73
C GLY A 57 0.37 -12.31 11.80
N ALA A 58 -0.22 -12.88 10.73
CA ALA A 58 -0.90 -12.12 9.69
C ALA A 58 -2.04 -11.22 10.23
N ALA A 59 -2.87 -11.74 11.13
CA ALA A 59 -3.99 -10.99 11.70
C ALA A 59 -3.52 -9.77 12.54
N GLU A 60 -2.46 -9.89 13.32
CA GLU A 60 -1.88 -8.75 14.05
C GLU A 60 -1.25 -7.76 13.07
N ALA A 61 -0.58 -8.25 12.02
CA ALA A 61 0.01 -7.42 10.99
C ALA A 61 -1.04 -6.59 10.22
N GLU A 62 -2.22 -7.16 9.93
CA GLU A 62 -3.34 -6.44 9.34
C GLU A 62 -3.88 -5.37 10.31
N LYS A 63 -4.13 -5.76 11.57
CA LYS A 63 -4.67 -4.85 12.60
C LYS A 63 -3.81 -3.60 12.82
N ILE A 64 -2.49 -3.71 12.68
CA ILE A 64 -1.56 -2.58 12.85
C ILE A 64 -1.22 -1.86 11.54
N GLY A 65 -1.81 -2.24 10.40
CA GLY A 65 -1.59 -1.63 9.09
C GLY A 65 -0.27 -2.02 8.41
N LEU A 66 0.41 -3.08 8.88
CA LEU A 66 1.60 -3.59 8.21
C LEU A 66 1.24 -4.26 6.88
N VAL A 67 0.14 -5.01 6.83
CA VAL A 67 -0.42 -5.59 5.62
C VAL A 67 -1.81 -5.03 5.35
N ASN A 68 -2.20 -5.00 4.08
CA ASN A 68 -3.46 -4.41 3.63
C ASN A 68 -4.65 -5.36 3.79
N ALA A 69 -4.41 -6.66 3.66
CA ALA A 69 -5.43 -7.70 3.89
C ALA A 69 -4.80 -9.07 4.13
N VAL A 70 -5.57 -9.92 4.79
CA VAL A 70 -5.22 -11.33 5.04
C VAL A 70 -6.26 -12.22 4.36
N TYR A 71 -5.79 -13.23 3.65
CA TYR A 71 -6.61 -14.22 2.95
C TYR A 71 -6.28 -15.64 3.44
N ALA A 72 -7.20 -16.58 3.26
CA ALA A 72 -6.84 -17.99 3.33
C ALA A 72 -5.74 -18.30 2.29
N PRO A 73 -4.86 -19.28 2.53
CA PRO A 73 -3.73 -19.53 1.62
C PRO A 73 -4.14 -19.71 0.15
N GLU A 74 -5.22 -20.43 -0.10
CA GLU A 74 -5.80 -20.70 -1.42
C GLU A 74 -6.43 -19.47 -2.07
N GLU A 75 -6.90 -18.51 -1.25
CA GLU A 75 -7.55 -17.28 -1.70
C GLU A 75 -6.58 -16.12 -1.89
N LEU A 76 -5.30 -16.25 -1.50
CA LEU A 76 -4.34 -15.14 -1.54
C LEU A 76 -4.14 -14.60 -2.95
N ILE A 77 -3.90 -15.48 -3.92
CA ILE A 77 -3.69 -15.06 -5.32
C ILE A 77 -4.98 -14.59 -5.97
N PRO A 78 -6.12 -15.30 -5.86
CA PRO A 78 -7.41 -14.77 -6.29
C PRO A 78 -7.73 -13.38 -5.73
N GLY A 79 -7.55 -13.18 -4.42
CA GLY A 79 -7.75 -11.90 -3.74
C GLY A 79 -6.83 -10.79 -4.25
N ALA A 80 -5.54 -11.10 -4.48
CA ALA A 80 -4.59 -10.17 -5.05
C ALA A 80 -5.00 -9.73 -6.47
N ILE A 81 -5.44 -10.67 -7.30
CA ILE A 81 -5.93 -10.38 -8.66
C ILE A 81 -7.20 -9.52 -8.61
N ALA A 82 -8.13 -9.84 -7.72
CA ALA A 82 -9.37 -9.07 -7.57
C ALA A 82 -9.06 -7.63 -7.14
N MET A 83 -8.16 -7.45 -6.17
CA MET A 83 -7.71 -6.12 -5.75
C MET A 83 -7.01 -5.36 -6.89
N ALA A 84 -6.11 -6.00 -7.63
CA ALA A 84 -5.44 -5.37 -8.77
C ALA A 84 -6.43 -4.94 -9.86
N LYS A 85 -7.45 -5.75 -10.14
CA LYS A 85 -8.51 -5.42 -11.10
C LYS A 85 -9.30 -4.17 -10.67
N SER A 86 -9.51 -3.95 -9.37
CA SER A 86 -10.15 -2.71 -8.89
C SER A 86 -9.34 -1.45 -9.19
N PHE A 87 -8.01 -1.57 -9.24
CA PHE A 87 -7.13 -0.46 -9.60
C PHE A 87 -7.11 -0.21 -11.12
N THR A 88 -7.07 -1.28 -11.90
CA THR A 88 -7.05 -1.19 -13.37
C THR A 88 -8.39 -0.76 -13.97
N ALA A 89 -9.45 -0.71 -13.19
CA ALA A 89 -10.74 -0.13 -13.58
C ALA A 89 -10.72 1.42 -13.59
N ASN A 90 -9.69 2.03 -13.02
CA ASN A 90 -9.55 3.50 -12.97
C ASN A 90 -8.60 4.00 -14.06
N ALA A 91 -8.62 5.32 -14.32
CA ALA A 91 -7.76 5.97 -15.31
C ALA A 91 -6.27 5.70 -15.03
N PRO A 92 -5.54 4.99 -15.91
CA PRO A 92 -4.18 4.50 -15.60
C PRO A 92 -3.18 5.62 -15.33
N ILE A 93 -3.25 6.75 -16.04
CA ILE A 93 -2.37 7.91 -15.82
C ILE A 93 -2.64 8.53 -14.45
N ALA A 94 -3.90 8.66 -14.04
CA ALA A 94 -4.25 9.19 -12.72
C ALA A 94 -3.74 8.26 -11.59
N VAL A 95 -3.87 6.94 -11.74
CA VAL A 95 -3.30 5.96 -10.79
C VAL A 95 -1.77 6.07 -10.73
N LYS A 96 -1.11 6.19 -11.89
CA LYS A 96 0.35 6.38 -11.97
C LYS A 96 0.80 7.66 -11.26
N TYR A 97 0.11 8.78 -11.47
CA TYR A 97 0.46 10.05 -10.82
C TYR A 97 0.15 10.02 -9.33
N SER A 98 -0.98 9.45 -8.91
CA SER A 98 -1.28 9.24 -7.48
C SER A 98 -0.19 8.43 -6.78
N LYS A 99 0.28 7.34 -7.42
CA LYS A 99 1.41 6.57 -6.90
C LYS A 99 2.68 7.43 -6.79
N ALA A 100 3.00 8.22 -7.80
CA ALA A 100 4.18 9.09 -7.78
C ALA A 100 4.09 10.16 -6.68
N CYS A 101 2.91 10.79 -6.48
CA CYS A 101 2.67 11.74 -5.38
C CYS A 101 2.91 11.09 -4.02
N ILE A 102 2.36 9.89 -3.79
CA ILE A 102 2.51 9.18 -2.53
C ILE A 102 3.97 8.77 -2.30
N ASP A 103 4.59 8.07 -3.26
CA ASP A 103 5.93 7.50 -3.09
C ASP A 103 7.01 8.58 -2.93
N ARG A 104 6.90 9.67 -3.66
CA ARG A 104 7.86 10.77 -3.62
C ARG A 104 7.53 11.75 -2.50
N GLY A 105 6.24 12.14 -2.35
CA GLY A 105 5.79 13.08 -1.33
C GLY A 105 6.11 12.62 0.10
N MET A 106 6.02 11.30 0.37
CA MET A 106 6.43 10.73 1.66
C MET A 106 7.94 10.80 1.94
N GLN A 107 8.77 11.26 0.99
CA GLN A 107 10.21 11.47 1.16
C GLN A 107 10.62 12.96 1.22
N MET A 108 9.65 13.87 1.12
CA MET A 108 9.82 15.33 1.11
C MET A 108 9.19 15.93 2.38
N ASP A 109 9.41 17.23 2.60
CA ASP A 109 8.54 17.97 3.50
C ASP A 109 7.14 18.14 2.88
N ILE A 110 6.17 18.51 3.72
CA ILE A 110 4.76 18.54 3.31
C ILE A 110 4.48 19.59 2.22
N ASP A 111 5.16 20.72 2.25
CA ASP A 111 4.91 21.81 1.30
C ASP A 111 5.43 21.44 -0.10
N ASP A 112 6.61 20.84 -0.19
CA ASP A 112 7.15 20.29 -1.44
C ASP A 112 6.31 19.12 -1.97
N GLY A 113 5.80 18.26 -1.06
CA GLY A 113 4.88 17.19 -1.40
C GLY A 113 3.58 17.69 -2.02
N ILE A 114 2.99 18.76 -1.45
CA ILE A 114 1.79 19.42 -1.97
C ILE A 114 2.08 20.09 -3.32
N ALA A 115 3.24 20.72 -3.49
CA ALA A 115 3.63 21.31 -4.77
C ALA A 115 3.70 20.24 -5.88
N LEU A 116 4.34 19.10 -5.61
CA LEU A 116 4.39 17.97 -6.53
C LEU A 116 2.99 17.43 -6.87
N GLU A 117 2.12 17.32 -5.86
CA GLU A 117 0.72 16.89 -6.06
C GLU A 117 -0.02 17.83 -7.01
N ASN A 118 0.09 19.15 -6.80
CA ASN A 118 -0.54 20.15 -7.65
C ASN A 118 -0.07 20.07 -9.10
N GLU A 119 1.22 19.86 -9.34
CA GLU A 119 1.77 19.68 -10.67
C GLU A 119 1.20 18.43 -11.36
N LEU A 120 1.23 17.28 -10.70
CA LEU A 120 0.74 16.02 -11.26
C LEU A 120 -0.79 15.99 -11.40
N PHE A 121 -1.51 16.65 -10.49
CA PHE A 121 -2.94 16.88 -10.62
C PHE A 121 -3.27 17.69 -11.88
N ALA A 122 -2.58 18.80 -12.10
CA ALA A 122 -2.77 19.62 -13.29
C ALA A 122 -2.48 18.84 -14.58
N MET A 123 -1.45 17.99 -14.58
CA MET A 123 -1.13 17.13 -15.72
C MET A 123 -2.24 16.13 -16.08
N CYS A 124 -3.08 15.71 -15.13
CA CYS A 124 -4.22 14.85 -15.43
C CYS A 124 -5.22 15.54 -16.39
N PHE A 125 -5.38 16.86 -16.33
CA PHE A 125 -6.31 17.60 -17.19
C PHE A 125 -5.91 17.62 -18.66
N ALA A 126 -4.68 17.25 -18.99
CA ALA A 126 -4.22 17.07 -20.36
C ALA A 126 -4.63 15.71 -20.96
N THR A 127 -5.17 14.79 -20.16
CA THR A 127 -5.51 13.43 -20.62
C THR A 127 -6.93 13.33 -21.17
N ALA A 128 -7.16 12.40 -22.09
CA ALA A 128 -8.50 12.08 -22.57
C ALA A 128 -9.32 11.39 -21.48
N ASP A 129 -8.69 10.57 -20.66
CA ASP A 129 -9.33 9.85 -19.57
C ASP A 129 -9.90 10.80 -18.48
N GLN A 130 -9.28 11.96 -18.25
CA GLN A 130 -9.83 12.96 -17.33
C GLN A 130 -11.17 13.52 -17.87
N LYS A 131 -11.24 13.82 -19.16
CA LYS A 131 -12.46 14.33 -19.82
C LYS A 131 -13.55 13.27 -19.79
N GLU A 132 -13.20 12.03 -20.11
CA GLU A 132 -14.12 10.89 -20.04
C GLU A 132 -14.64 10.69 -18.61
N GLY A 133 -13.75 10.69 -17.60
CA GLY A 133 -14.15 10.51 -16.21
C GLY A 133 -15.10 11.59 -15.71
N MET A 134 -14.83 12.86 -16.02
CA MET A 134 -15.71 13.99 -15.66
C MET A 134 -17.06 13.91 -16.39
N GLY A 135 -17.04 13.60 -17.69
CA GLY A 135 -18.27 13.43 -18.49
C GLY A 135 -19.12 12.28 -17.97
N ALA A 136 -18.52 11.12 -17.74
CA ALA A 136 -19.21 9.94 -17.20
C ALA A 136 -19.83 10.21 -15.82
N PHE A 137 -19.11 10.94 -14.95
CA PHE A 137 -19.61 11.33 -13.64
C PHE A 137 -20.87 12.22 -13.73
N LEU A 138 -20.84 13.25 -14.59
CA LEU A 138 -21.97 14.16 -14.80
C LEU A 138 -23.16 13.43 -15.41
N GLU A 139 -22.92 12.51 -16.34
CA GLU A 139 -23.94 11.72 -17.04
C GLU A 139 -24.41 10.50 -16.23
N LYS A 140 -23.83 10.25 -15.05
CA LYS A 140 -24.12 9.10 -14.17
C LYS A 140 -24.00 7.75 -14.88
N ARG A 141 -23.01 7.59 -15.72
CA ARG A 141 -22.66 6.35 -16.42
C ARG A 141 -21.28 5.84 -16.01
N PRO A 142 -20.97 4.56 -16.25
CA PRO A 142 -19.61 4.05 -16.14
C PRO A 142 -18.66 4.79 -17.09
N ALA A 143 -17.44 5.08 -16.60
CA ALA A 143 -16.38 5.63 -17.44
C ALA A 143 -15.70 4.51 -18.24
N ASN A 144 -15.19 4.86 -19.44
CA ASN A 144 -14.46 3.96 -20.32
C ASN A 144 -13.07 4.54 -20.60
N PHE A 145 -12.12 4.25 -19.71
CA PHE A 145 -10.76 4.78 -19.78
C PHE A 145 -9.93 4.08 -20.85
N GLN A 146 -9.15 4.85 -21.60
CA GLN A 146 -8.35 4.39 -22.75
C GLN A 146 -6.84 4.56 -22.57
N ASN A 147 -6.40 5.01 -21.37
CA ASN A 147 -4.98 5.26 -21.07
C ASN A 147 -4.38 6.37 -21.95
N GLY A 148 -5.11 7.46 -22.17
CA GLY A 148 -4.72 8.57 -23.04
C GLY A 148 -5.07 9.94 -22.47
#